data_7cfbf5d73e4470b38eff8a029e6527ff
#
_entry.id   7cfbf5d73e4470b38eff8a029e6527ff
#
_cell.length_a   1.000
_cell.length_b   1.000
_cell.length_c   1.000
_cell.angle_alpha   90.00
_cell.angle_beta   90.00
_cell.angle_gamma   90.00
#
_symmetry.space_group_name_H-M   'P 1'
#
loop_
_entity.id
_entity.type
_entity.pdbx_description
1 polymer ?
#
loop_
_entity_poly.entity_id
_entity_poly.type
_entity_poly.pdbx_seq_one_letter_code
_entity_poly.pdbx_strand_id
1 'polypeptide(L)'
;MLDLNVIREQIDGIDKQLVDLFEQRMKLTKEVAEYKIQTGKKVLDTDRERAKIEAVSKMVKDPKNVHAIDDLFSQIMANSRKGQYQLLEAMGQTLREPYEAIESINKEGVKIVYQGVPGAYSYIAMRRFFGKDVNNFAVPTWRDAMEAVKNGEADYAVLPIENTTAG
;
A
#
# COMPACT_ATOMS: atom_id res chain seq x y z
N MET A 1 33.67 26.88 15.12
CA MET A 1 32.25 26.92 15.54
C MET A 1 31.41 26.39 14.38
N LEU A 2 30.49 25.44 14.63
CA LEU A 2 29.61 24.95 13.58
C LEU A 2 28.64 26.08 13.18
N ASP A 3 28.59 26.43 11.87
CA ASP A 3 27.62 27.40 11.35
C ASP A 3 26.42 26.66 10.81
N LEU A 4 25.27 26.86 11.44
CA LEU A 4 24.02 26.20 11.08
C LEU A 4 23.54 26.56 9.66
N ASN A 5 23.82 27.78 9.20
CA ASN A 5 23.40 28.21 7.86
C ASN A 5 24.20 27.47 6.80
N VAL A 6 25.51 27.33 6.99
CA VAL A 6 26.37 26.56 6.08
C VAL A 6 25.94 25.10 6.01
N ILE A 7 25.57 24.50 7.17
CA ILE A 7 25.07 23.11 7.18
C ILE A 7 23.74 22.99 6.42
N ARG A 8 22.83 23.93 6.59
CA ARG A 8 21.55 23.95 5.87
C ARG A 8 21.74 24.08 4.35
N GLU A 9 22.62 25.00 3.92
CA GLU A 9 22.94 25.12 2.49
C GLU A 9 23.51 23.83 1.89
N GLN A 10 24.33 23.10 2.64
CA GLN A 10 24.80 21.78 2.22
C GLN A 10 23.67 20.74 2.10
N ILE A 11 22.72 20.74 3.05
CA ILE A 11 21.55 19.88 3.02
C ILE A 11 20.69 20.23 1.80
N ASP A 12 20.38 21.49 1.57
CA ASP A 12 19.59 21.97 0.41
C ASP A 12 20.23 21.53 -0.93
N GLY A 13 21.56 21.55 -1.00
CA GLY A 13 22.30 21.04 -2.15
C GLY A 13 22.14 19.55 -2.40
N ILE A 14 22.07 18.75 -1.32
CA ILE A 14 21.81 17.30 -1.38
C ILE A 14 20.35 17.05 -1.77
N ASP A 15 19.42 17.76 -1.17
CA ASP A 15 17.99 17.63 -1.45
C ASP A 15 17.67 17.90 -2.93
N LYS A 16 18.30 18.90 -3.51
CA LYS A 16 18.19 19.16 -4.96
C LYS A 16 18.64 17.97 -5.80
N GLN A 17 19.76 17.34 -5.44
CA GLN A 17 20.25 16.14 -6.14
C GLN A 17 19.28 14.97 -5.97
N LEU A 18 18.68 14.79 -4.79
CA LEU A 18 17.68 13.75 -4.54
C LEU A 18 16.43 13.94 -5.41
N VAL A 19 15.95 15.18 -5.56
CA VAL A 19 14.83 15.50 -6.46
C VAL A 19 15.19 15.15 -7.90
N ASP A 20 16.33 15.61 -8.39
CA ASP A 20 16.77 15.35 -9.76
C ASP A 20 16.90 13.85 -10.06
N LEU A 21 17.48 13.08 -9.14
CA LEU A 21 17.62 11.63 -9.26
C LEU A 21 16.28 10.90 -9.19
N PHE A 22 15.38 11.36 -8.33
CA PHE A 22 14.03 10.81 -8.24
C PHE A 22 13.26 11.00 -9.54
N GLU A 23 13.30 12.20 -10.13
CA GLU A 23 12.63 12.49 -11.39
C GLU A 23 13.20 11.68 -12.55
N GLN A 24 14.53 11.54 -12.64
CA GLN A 24 15.17 10.68 -13.63
C GLN A 24 14.69 9.22 -13.48
N ARG A 25 14.62 8.72 -12.25
CA ARG A 25 14.13 7.39 -11.97
C ARG A 25 12.66 7.23 -12.38
N MET A 26 11.81 8.23 -12.14
CA MET A 26 10.40 8.17 -12.53
C MET A 26 10.22 8.14 -14.06
N LYS A 27 11.06 8.83 -14.83
CA LYS A 27 11.08 8.74 -16.30
C LYS A 27 11.35 7.31 -16.77
N LEU A 28 12.39 6.66 -16.23
CA LEU A 28 12.69 5.26 -16.55
C LEU A 28 11.58 4.31 -16.12
N THR A 29 10.89 4.60 -15.01
CA THR A 29 9.74 3.81 -14.56
C THR A 29 8.59 3.84 -15.55
N LYS A 30 8.40 4.96 -16.27
CA LYS A 30 7.40 5.07 -17.34
C LYS A 30 7.75 4.13 -18.51
N GLU A 31 9.01 4.09 -18.93
CA GLU A 31 9.46 3.15 -19.97
C GLU A 31 9.25 1.69 -19.56
N VAL A 32 9.48 1.36 -18.27
CA VAL A 32 9.18 0.03 -17.73
C VAL A 32 7.68 -0.27 -17.80
N ALA A 33 6.82 0.71 -17.56
CA ALA A 33 5.38 0.54 -17.67
C ALA A 33 4.96 0.25 -19.12
N GLU A 34 5.48 1.01 -20.08
CA GLU A 34 5.22 0.81 -21.52
C GLU A 34 5.63 -0.61 -21.95
N TYR A 35 6.81 -1.06 -21.53
CA TYR A 35 7.27 -2.44 -21.79
C TYR A 35 6.34 -3.49 -21.19
N LYS A 36 5.89 -3.30 -19.93
CA LYS A 36 4.96 -4.23 -19.26
C LYS A 36 3.61 -4.29 -19.96
N ILE A 37 3.10 -3.16 -20.44
CA ILE A 37 1.87 -3.08 -21.23
C ILE A 37 1.99 -3.90 -22.52
N GLN A 38 3.07 -3.71 -23.26
CA GLN A 38 3.31 -4.42 -24.52
C GLN A 38 3.48 -5.93 -24.32
N THR A 39 4.04 -6.36 -23.18
CA THR A 39 4.35 -7.77 -22.91
C THR A 39 3.34 -8.48 -22.02
N GLY A 40 2.29 -7.79 -21.54
CA GLY A 40 1.28 -8.34 -20.63
C GLY A 40 1.83 -8.65 -19.21
N LYS A 41 2.99 -8.12 -18.85
CA LYS A 41 3.57 -8.34 -17.52
C LYS A 41 2.84 -7.52 -16.46
N LYS A 42 2.65 -8.11 -15.28
CA LYS A 42 2.04 -7.41 -14.13
C LYS A 42 2.89 -6.24 -13.65
N VAL A 43 2.22 -5.17 -13.20
CA VAL A 43 2.90 -4.00 -12.59
C VAL A 43 3.63 -4.42 -11.32
N LEU A 44 2.94 -5.10 -10.41
CA LEU A 44 3.53 -5.60 -9.17
C LEU A 44 4.42 -6.82 -9.45
N ASP A 45 5.68 -6.72 -9.04
CA ASP A 45 6.70 -7.77 -9.08
C ASP A 45 7.37 -7.82 -7.70
N THR A 46 6.79 -8.60 -6.81
CA THR A 46 7.21 -8.70 -5.41
C THR A 46 8.63 -9.22 -5.24
N ASP A 47 9.05 -10.15 -6.09
CA ASP A 47 10.40 -10.74 -6.01
C ASP A 47 11.45 -9.72 -6.45
N ARG A 48 11.15 -8.97 -7.52
CA ARG A 48 12.01 -7.88 -7.98
C ARG A 48 12.13 -6.76 -6.95
N GLU A 49 11.03 -6.41 -6.27
CA GLU A 49 11.03 -5.38 -5.23
C GLU A 49 11.84 -5.82 -4.01
N ARG A 50 11.66 -7.06 -3.55
CA ARG A 50 12.45 -7.62 -2.46
C ARG A 50 13.94 -7.63 -2.78
N ALA A 51 14.31 -8.15 -3.93
CA ALA A 51 15.69 -8.15 -4.38
C ALA A 51 16.29 -6.73 -4.47
N LYS A 52 15.48 -5.73 -4.84
CA LYS A 52 15.92 -4.33 -4.87
C LYS A 52 16.18 -3.78 -3.49
N ILE A 53 15.30 -4.01 -2.52
CA ILE A 53 15.50 -3.61 -1.12
C ILE A 53 16.78 -4.23 -0.59
N GLU A 54 16.96 -5.55 -0.71
CA GLU A 54 18.18 -6.23 -0.27
C GLU A 54 19.47 -5.64 -0.90
N ALA A 55 19.40 -5.29 -2.17
CA ALA A 55 20.54 -4.71 -2.88
C ALA A 55 20.88 -3.30 -2.37
N VAL A 56 19.89 -2.45 -2.09
CA VAL A 56 20.16 -1.10 -1.59
C VAL A 56 20.57 -1.10 -0.13
N SER A 57 20.03 -1.99 0.70
CA SER A 57 20.46 -2.18 2.10
C SER A 57 21.94 -2.52 2.19
N LYS A 58 22.45 -3.35 1.28
CA LYS A 58 23.89 -3.69 1.19
C LYS A 58 24.80 -2.53 0.78
N MET A 59 24.25 -1.46 0.19
CA MET A 59 25.02 -0.26 -0.19
C MET A 59 25.19 0.71 0.98
N VAL A 60 24.42 0.55 2.04
CA VAL A 60 24.42 1.45 3.21
C VAL A 60 25.72 1.28 3.98
N LYS A 61 26.44 2.38 4.20
CA LYS A 61 27.71 2.38 4.92
C LYS A 61 27.55 2.44 6.44
N ASP A 62 26.56 3.23 6.92
CA ASP A 62 26.24 3.30 8.35
C ASP A 62 25.04 2.39 8.65
N PRO A 63 25.22 1.32 9.44
CA PRO A 63 24.16 0.37 9.75
C PRO A 63 22.89 1.00 10.36
N LYS A 64 23.04 2.16 11.03
CA LYS A 64 21.90 2.88 11.61
C LYS A 64 20.91 3.39 10.55
N ASN A 65 21.36 3.58 9.32
CA ASN A 65 20.55 4.10 8.23
C ASN A 65 19.87 3.00 7.40
N VAL A 66 20.12 1.71 7.67
CA VAL A 66 19.59 0.61 6.85
C VAL A 66 18.06 0.66 6.80
N HIS A 67 17.40 0.73 7.96
CA HIS A 67 15.94 0.77 8.03
C HIS A 67 15.36 1.99 7.30
N ALA A 68 15.94 3.17 7.50
CA ALA A 68 15.48 4.40 6.83
C ALA A 68 15.64 4.31 5.31
N ILE A 69 16.69 3.66 4.82
CA ILE A 69 16.88 3.43 3.38
C ILE A 69 15.88 2.41 2.84
N ASP A 70 15.57 1.34 3.58
CA ASP A 70 14.56 0.36 3.20
C ASP A 70 13.19 1.00 3.07
N ASP A 71 12.79 1.84 4.02
CA ASP A 71 11.53 2.59 3.99
C ASP A 71 11.49 3.56 2.80
N LEU A 72 12.56 4.33 2.62
CA LEU A 72 12.67 5.27 1.50
C LEU A 72 12.49 4.55 0.15
N PHE A 73 13.19 3.45 -0.09
CA PHE A 73 13.10 2.72 -1.34
C PHE A 73 11.76 2.00 -1.51
N SER A 74 11.14 1.55 -0.43
CA SER A 74 9.78 1.02 -0.43
C SER A 74 8.78 2.07 -0.91
N GLN A 75 8.87 3.31 -0.41
CA GLN A 75 8.03 4.44 -0.85
C GLN A 75 8.31 4.84 -2.31
N ILE A 76 9.56 4.87 -2.72
CA ILE A 76 9.94 5.13 -4.12
C ILE A 76 9.32 4.08 -5.05
N MET A 77 9.35 2.79 -4.68
CA MET A 77 8.74 1.72 -5.48
C MET A 77 7.21 1.79 -5.49
N ALA A 78 6.59 2.15 -4.37
CA ALA A 78 5.15 2.37 -4.29
C ALA A 78 4.70 3.51 -5.23
N ASN A 79 5.43 4.64 -5.24
CA ASN A 79 5.18 5.75 -6.17
C ASN A 79 5.38 5.32 -7.63
N SER A 80 6.40 4.51 -7.90
CA SER A 80 6.65 3.94 -9.24
C SER A 80 5.49 3.07 -9.72
N ARG A 81 4.94 2.20 -8.86
CA ARG A 81 3.75 1.39 -9.17
C ARG A 81 2.53 2.26 -9.45
N LYS A 82 2.31 3.27 -8.60
CA LYS A 82 1.20 4.22 -8.79
C LYS A 82 1.26 4.87 -10.18
N GLY A 83 2.43 5.36 -10.59
CA GLY A 83 2.62 5.95 -11.92
C GLY A 83 2.42 4.94 -13.05
N GLN A 84 2.86 3.69 -12.88
CA GLN A 84 2.62 2.62 -13.85
C GLN A 84 1.12 2.29 -13.99
N TYR A 85 0.37 2.21 -12.89
CA TYR A 85 -1.08 1.99 -12.93
C TYR A 85 -1.83 3.15 -13.58
N GLN A 86 -1.44 4.39 -13.29
CA GLN A 86 -2.02 5.58 -13.95
C GLN A 86 -1.80 5.57 -15.46
N LEU A 87 -0.63 5.13 -15.92
CA LEU A 87 -0.35 5.00 -17.35
C LEU A 87 -1.23 3.92 -18.00
N LEU A 88 -1.37 2.75 -17.36
CA LEU A 88 -2.25 1.67 -17.81
C LEU A 88 -3.69 2.15 -17.97
N GLU A 89 -4.21 2.87 -16.96
CA GLU A 89 -5.55 3.43 -16.97
C GLU A 89 -5.73 4.46 -18.10
N ALA A 90 -4.76 5.35 -18.29
CA ALA A 90 -4.77 6.34 -19.38
C ALA A 90 -4.74 5.70 -20.78
N MET A 91 -4.19 4.49 -20.91
CA MET A 91 -4.17 3.70 -22.15
C MET A 91 -5.42 2.81 -22.31
N GLY A 92 -6.43 2.98 -21.46
CA GLY A 92 -7.70 2.23 -21.54
C GLY A 92 -7.61 0.78 -21.10
N GLN A 93 -6.50 0.38 -20.44
CA GLN A 93 -6.41 -0.95 -19.83
C GLN A 93 -7.05 -0.92 -18.44
N THR A 94 -8.29 -1.35 -18.36
CA THR A 94 -9.00 -1.48 -17.08
C THR A 94 -8.44 -2.68 -16.31
N LEU A 95 -7.67 -2.42 -15.27
CA LEU A 95 -7.12 -3.47 -14.39
C LEU A 95 -8.09 -3.89 -13.29
N ARG A 96 -9.27 -3.31 -13.26
CA ARG A 96 -10.29 -3.55 -12.24
C ARG A 96 -11.57 -3.99 -12.92
N GLU A 97 -12.22 -5.00 -12.38
CA GLU A 97 -13.63 -5.23 -12.64
C GLU A 97 -14.41 -3.93 -12.43
N PRO A 98 -15.33 -3.58 -13.33
CA PRO A 98 -16.15 -2.39 -13.16
C PRO A 98 -16.90 -2.49 -11.83
N TYR A 99 -16.76 -1.47 -10.98
CA TYR A 99 -17.55 -1.39 -9.76
C TYR A 99 -18.96 -0.91 -10.13
N GLU A 100 -19.95 -1.62 -9.64
CA GLU A 100 -21.32 -1.15 -9.66
C GLU A 100 -21.55 -0.26 -8.42
N ALA A 101 -21.93 0.99 -8.66
CA ALA A 101 -22.23 1.91 -7.58
C ALA A 101 -23.56 1.52 -6.94
N ILE A 102 -23.58 1.32 -5.63
CA ILE A 102 -24.79 1.08 -4.84
C ILE A 102 -25.08 2.29 -3.98
N GLU A 103 -26.36 2.63 -3.83
CA GLU A 103 -26.79 3.78 -3.00
C GLU A 103 -26.55 3.55 -1.52
N SER A 104 -26.72 2.32 -1.04
CA SER A 104 -26.53 1.96 0.36
C SER A 104 -26.11 0.50 0.53
N ILE A 105 -25.42 0.22 1.63
CA ILE A 105 -25.08 -1.14 2.05
C ILE A 105 -26.27 -1.73 2.81
N ASN A 106 -26.71 -2.94 2.42
CA ASN A 106 -27.70 -3.68 3.22
C ASN A 106 -27.10 -4.02 4.60
N LYS A 107 -27.86 -3.72 5.66
CA LYS A 107 -27.46 -3.98 7.05
C LYS A 107 -28.35 -4.98 7.77
N GLU A 108 -29.46 -5.38 7.16
CA GLU A 108 -30.44 -6.27 7.77
C GLU A 108 -30.18 -7.72 7.39
N GLY A 109 -30.19 -8.60 8.38
CA GLY A 109 -30.02 -10.05 8.19
C GLY A 109 -28.63 -10.48 7.74
N VAL A 110 -27.66 -9.59 7.74
CA VAL A 110 -26.31 -9.85 7.26
C VAL A 110 -25.41 -10.47 8.33
N LYS A 111 -24.43 -11.26 7.87
CA LYS A 111 -23.39 -11.87 8.69
C LYS A 111 -22.04 -11.23 8.41
N ILE A 112 -21.38 -10.74 9.45
CA ILE A 112 -20.16 -9.95 9.34
C ILE A 112 -18.98 -10.75 9.87
N VAL A 113 -17.86 -10.76 9.14
CA VAL A 113 -16.57 -11.23 9.63
C VAL A 113 -15.66 -10.07 9.98
N TYR A 114 -14.88 -10.21 11.05
CA TYR A 114 -13.86 -9.24 11.43
C TYR A 114 -12.58 -9.95 11.90
N GLN A 115 -11.44 -9.29 11.71
CA GLN A 115 -10.16 -9.82 12.19
C GLN A 115 -9.93 -9.41 13.65
N GLY A 116 -9.46 -10.35 14.46
CA GLY A 116 -9.04 -10.15 15.84
C GLY A 116 -9.95 -10.81 16.85
N VAL A 117 -10.16 -10.14 17.98
CA VAL A 117 -10.94 -10.64 19.12
C VAL A 117 -12.06 -9.67 19.48
N PRO A 118 -13.10 -10.12 20.22
CA PRO A 118 -14.10 -9.18 20.78
C PRO A 118 -13.43 -8.07 21.57
N GLY A 119 -13.82 -6.82 21.27
CA GLY A 119 -13.20 -5.62 21.85
C GLY A 119 -12.09 -4.99 21.03
N ALA A 120 -11.57 -5.66 20.00
CA ALA A 120 -10.63 -5.05 19.05
C ALA A 120 -11.28 -3.90 18.25
N TYR A 121 -10.47 -3.05 17.63
CA TYR A 121 -10.96 -1.91 16.83
C TYR A 121 -11.92 -2.35 15.72
N SER A 122 -11.62 -3.42 15.00
CA SER A 122 -12.50 -3.97 13.96
C SER A 122 -13.85 -4.40 14.52
N TYR A 123 -13.89 -5.02 15.70
CA TYR A 123 -15.12 -5.38 16.39
C TYR A 123 -15.94 -4.16 16.79
N ILE A 124 -15.30 -3.13 17.34
CA ILE A 124 -15.98 -1.89 17.74
C ILE A 124 -16.55 -1.17 16.51
N ALA A 125 -15.76 -1.07 15.44
CA ALA A 125 -16.16 -0.47 14.18
C ALA A 125 -17.36 -1.20 13.55
N MET A 126 -17.32 -2.54 13.53
CA MET A 126 -18.42 -3.38 13.06
C MET A 126 -19.72 -3.08 13.82
N ARG A 127 -19.68 -3.11 15.14
CA ARG A 127 -20.89 -2.85 15.97
C ARG A 127 -21.41 -1.44 15.83
N ARG A 128 -20.53 -0.47 15.63
CA ARG A 128 -20.94 0.93 15.42
C ARG A 128 -21.63 1.12 14.07
N PHE A 129 -21.20 0.40 13.03
CA PHE A 129 -21.73 0.56 11.68
C PHE A 129 -22.95 -0.30 11.40
N PHE A 130 -22.90 -1.60 11.77
CA PHE A 130 -23.95 -2.59 11.50
C PHE A 130 -24.95 -2.78 12.65
N GLY A 131 -24.65 -2.28 13.84
CA GLY A 131 -25.47 -2.45 15.04
C GLY A 131 -24.86 -3.45 16.04
N LYS A 132 -25.35 -3.35 17.29
CA LYS A 132 -24.78 -4.14 18.40
C LYS A 132 -25.09 -5.63 18.31
N ASP A 133 -26.19 -5.99 17.68
CA ASP A 133 -26.75 -7.34 17.66
C ASP A 133 -26.56 -8.02 16.29
N VAL A 134 -25.72 -7.44 15.41
CA VAL A 134 -25.43 -8.01 14.11
C VAL A 134 -24.77 -9.39 14.24
N ASN A 135 -25.21 -10.36 13.43
CA ASN A 135 -24.59 -11.68 13.38
C ASN A 135 -23.13 -11.54 12.92
N ASN A 136 -22.19 -12.05 13.72
CA ASN A 136 -20.78 -11.86 13.44
C ASN A 136 -19.92 -13.00 13.97
N PHE A 137 -18.69 -13.11 13.40
CA PHE A 137 -17.64 -13.98 13.91
C PHE A 137 -16.26 -13.38 13.66
N ALA A 138 -15.30 -13.80 14.49
CA ALA A 138 -13.91 -13.37 14.42
C ALA A 138 -13.05 -14.38 13.66
N VAL A 139 -12.02 -13.88 12.99
CA VAL A 139 -10.97 -14.68 12.36
C VAL A 139 -9.59 -14.16 12.73
N PRO A 140 -8.53 -15.00 12.72
CA PRO A 140 -7.20 -14.60 13.16
C PRO A 140 -6.51 -13.64 12.20
N THR A 141 -6.73 -13.74 10.89
CA THR A 141 -6.02 -12.91 9.90
C THR A 141 -6.98 -12.15 8.98
N TRP A 142 -6.46 -11.09 8.36
CA TRP A 142 -7.21 -10.32 7.35
C TRP A 142 -7.50 -11.16 6.11
N ARG A 143 -6.59 -12.07 5.76
CA ARG A 143 -6.80 -13.01 4.65
C ARG A 143 -7.99 -13.92 4.93
N ASP A 144 -8.08 -14.49 6.12
CA ASP A 144 -9.22 -15.34 6.50
C ASP A 144 -10.55 -14.57 6.41
N ALA A 145 -10.55 -13.29 6.78
CA ALA A 145 -11.74 -12.46 6.65
C ALA A 145 -12.15 -12.23 5.18
N MET A 146 -11.19 -12.00 4.29
CA MET A 146 -11.46 -11.89 2.86
C MET A 146 -11.92 -13.22 2.24
N GLU A 147 -11.32 -14.33 2.64
CA GLU A 147 -11.70 -15.66 2.17
C GLU A 147 -13.11 -16.06 2.65
N ALA A 148 -13.48 -15.70 3.88
CA ALA A 148 -14.84 -15.95 4.40
C ALA A 148 -15.91 -15.24 3.56
N VAL A 149 -15.67 -13.99 3.13
CA VAL A 149 -16.60 -13.30 2.23
C VAL A 149 -16.60 -13.96 0.85
N LYS A 150 -15.44 -14.27 0.30
CA LYS A 150 -15.33 -14.93 -1.01
C LYS A 150 -16.05 -16.29 -1.04
N ASN A 151 -16.02 -17.03 0.05
CA ASN A 151 -16.66 -18.35 0.17
C ASN A 151 -18.16 -18.25 0.53
N GLY A 152 -18.71 -17.05 0.74
CA GLY A 152 -20.10 -16.86 1.15
C GLY A 152 -20.39 -17.20 2.61
N GLU A 153 -19.37 -17.30 3.45
CA GLU A 153 -19.49 -17.55 4.90
C GLU A 153 -19.89 -16.27 5.66
N ALA A 154 -19.62 -15.11 5.07
CA ALA A 154 -20.02 -13.79 5.54
C ALA A 154 -20.42 -12.91 4.35
N ASP A 155 -21.32 -11.95 4.60
CA ASP A 155 -21.74 -10.97 3.59
C ASP A 155 -20.74 -9.81 3.48
N TYR A 156 -20.15 -9.42 4.60
CA TYR A 156 -19.15 -8.32 4.65
C TYR A 156 -18.00 -8.65 5.60
N ALA A 157 -16.83 -8.07 5.29
CA ALA A 157 -15.68 -8.07 6.19
C ALA A 157 -15.37 -6.66 6.68
N VAL A 158 -15.04 -6.51 7.96
CA VAL A 158 -14.54 -5.26 8.55
C VAL A 158 -13.05 -5.36 8.76
N LEU A 159 -12.30 -4.60 7.95
CA LEU A 159 -10.85 -4.61 7.91
C LEU A 159 -10.30 -3.21 8.18
N PRO A 160 -9.20 -3.05 8.92
CA PRO A 160 -8.51 -1.77 9.03
C PRO A 160 -7.81 -1.43 7.71
N ILE A 161 -7.83 -0.15 7.34
CA ILE A 161 -7.10 0.36 6.18
C ILE A 161 -5.73 0.87 6.61
N GLU A 162 -5.65 1.47 7.81
CA GLU A 162 -4.46 2.13 8.34
C GLU A 162 -4.41 2.00 9.85
N ASN A 163 -3.20 1.93 10.40
CA ASN A 163 -2.95 1.97 11.84
C ASN A 163 -1.95 3.10 12.13
N THR A 164 -2.40 4.13 12.83
CA THR A 164 -1.59 5.32 13.15
C THR A 164 -0.44 5.06 14.13
N THR A 165 -0.46 3.92 14.83
CA THR A 165 0.60 3.55 15.80
C THR A 165 1.64 2.59 15.22
N ALA A 166 1.33 1.93 14.11
CA ALA A 166 2.22 0.95 13.47
C ALA A 166 2.65 1.36 12.05
N GLY A 167 2.19 2.52 11.58
CA GLY A 167 2.53 3.05 10.25
C GLY A 167 1.67 2.49 9.13
#